data_e7675cde2d7aa952115a64732acd34e6
#
_entry.id   e7675cde2d7aa952115a64732acd34e6
#
_cell.length_a   1.000
_cell.length_b   1.000
_cell.length_c   1.000
_cell.angle_alpha   90.00
_cell.angle_beta   90.00
_cell.angle_gamma   90.00
#
_symmetry.space_group_name_H-M   'P 1'
#
loop_
_entity.id
_entity.type
_entity.pdbx_description
1 polymer ?
#
loop_
_entity_poly.entity_id
_entity_poly.type
_entity_poly.pdbx_seq_one_letter_code
_entity_poly.pdbx_strand_id
1 'polypeptide(L)'
;IKTQISLKSLFSDQFIIENLEISTKPLEVKKITSLARDFTQNTELYLFEKFLKKGFLIADIKIEFNENGKLKNNYKINGVVRDVKIDVFKRFIVDDINFKFNLIKDNFNFENIKFALNEVEFSSKELVVKNDKKHYLINGQVENEIIDLTQDQLDFFIKPYLFNLDLTKLKFSSNSKFSLKINDKFK
;
A
#
# COMPACT_ATOMS: atom_id res chain seq x y z
N ILE A 1 11.93 -0.79 20.46
CA ILE A 1 11.77 0.68 20.56
C ILE A 1 13.12 1.23 20.99
N LYS A 2 13.62 2.22 20.26
CA LYS A 2 14.79 3.01 20.61
C LYS A 2 14.35 4.45 20.77
N THR A 3 14.85 5.12 21.80
CA THR A 3 14.50 6.52 22.07
C THR A 3 15.80 7.31 22.29
N GLN A 4 15.92 8.45 21.66
CA GLN A 4 17.00 9.40 21.90
C GLN A 4 16.45 10.60 22.66
N ILE A 5 17.08 10.90 23.78
CA ILE A 5 16.68 11.98 24.69
C ILE A 5 17.56 13.20 24.41
N SER A 6 16.97 14.40 24.45
CA SER A 6 17.69 15.64 24.29
C SER A 6 18.67 15.87 25.46
N LEU A 7 19.90 16.32 25.17
CA LEU A 7 20.83 16.73 26.19
C LEU A 7 20.28 17.91 27.06
N LYS A 8 19.39 18.73 26.49
CA LYS A 8 18.71 19.80 27.26
C LYS A 8 17.85 19.25 28.39
N SER A 9 17.31 18.00 28.26
CA SER A 9 16.55 17.37 29.34
C SER A 9 17.36 17.10 30.59
N LEU A 10 18.70 17.06 30.50
CA LEU A 10 19.58 16.89 31.65
C LEU A 10 19.74 18.17 32.47
N PHE A 11 19.41 19.32 31.88
CA PHE A 11 19.57 20.64 32.47
C PHE A 11 18.24 21.41 32.65
N SER A 12 17.13 20.78 32.36
CA SER A 12 15.77 21.35 32.50
C SER A 12 14.86 20.35 33.21
N ASP A 13 13.87 20.88 33.92
CA ASP A 13 12.83 20.04 34.55
C ASP A 13 11.86 19.35 33.53
N GLN A 14 12.18 19.49 32.25
CA GLN A 14 11.33 18.90 31.17
C GLN A 14 12.05 17.78 30.47
N PHE A 15 11.40 16.62 30.40
CA PHE A 15 11.86 15.48 29.62
C PHE A 15 11.49 15.67 28.17
N ILE A 16 12.48 15.84 27.27
CA ILE A 16 12.28 16.08 25.84
C ILE A 16 12.87 14.90 25.06
N ILE A 17 12.01 14.22 24.32
CA ILE A 17 12.40 13.18 23.35
C ILE A 17 12.74 13.88 22.03
N GLU A 18 13.92 13.63 21.47
CA GLU A 18 14.31 14.13 20.14
C GLU A 18 13.94 13.17 19.02
N ASN A 19 14.15 11.87 19.25
CA ASN A 19 13.90 10.83 18.27
C ASN A 19 13.22 9.63 18.93
N LEU A 20 12.26 9.06 18.21
CA LEU A 20 11.60 7.81 18.52
C LEU A 20 11.72 6.87 17.34
N GLU A 21 12.34 5.72 17.53
CA GLU A 21 12.42 4.67 16.52
C GLU A 21 11.64 3.44 17.02
N ILE A 22 10.71 2.97 16.20
CA ILE A 22 9.86 1.83 16.51
C ILE A 22 10.01 0.82 15.38
N SER A 23 10.48 -0.40 15.71
CA SER A 23 10.45 -1.54 14.80
C SER A 23 9.33 -2.48 15.22
N THR A 24 8.47 -2.84 14.30
CA THR A 24 7.36 -3.76 14.57
C THR A 24 7.78 -5.21 14.33
N LYS A 25 7.18 -6.14 15.06
CA LYS A 25 7.09 -7.54 14.63
C LYS A 25 6.06 -7.64 13.50
N PRO A 26 5.96 -8.79 12.79
CA PRO A 26 4.88 -9.00 11.83
C PRO A 26 3.52 -8.73 12.49
N LEU A 27 2.78 -7.78 11.93
CA LEU A 27 1.43 -7.39 12.37
C LEU A 27 0.44 -7.77 11.29
N GLU A 28 -0.69 -8.35 11.67
CA GLU A 28 -1.77 -8.60 10.72
C GLU A 28 -2.32 -7.27 10.18
N VAL A 29 -2.34 -7.11 8.85
CA VAL A 29 -2.86 -5.87 8.20
C VAL A 29 -4.30 -5.60 8.63
N LYS A 30 -5.11 -6.64 8.80
CA LYS A 30 -6.49 -6.51 9.25
C LYS A 30 -6.61 -5.86 10.64
N LYS A 31 -5.74 -6.23 11.59
CA LYS A 31 -5.74 -5.62 12.93
C LYS A 31 -5.33 -4.15 12.90
N ILE A 32 -4.36 -3.81 12.03
CA ILE A 32 -3.93 -2.42 11.85
C ILE A 32 -5.05 -1.59 11.23
N THR A 33 -5.74 -2.13 10.22
CA THR A 33 -6.87 -1.45 9.56
C THR A 33 -8.03 -1.25 10.52
N SER A 34 -8.36 -2.25 11.34
CA SER A 34 -9.38 -2.14 12.38
C SER A 34 -9.03 -1.04 13.38
N LEU A 35 -7.79 -1.03 13.89
CA LEU A 35 -7.32 0.01 14.79
C LEU A 35 -7.39 1.41 14.16
N ALA A 36 -6.92 1.57 12.92
CA ALA A 36 -6.99 2.85 12.21
C ALA A 36 -8.43 3.34 12.03
N ARG A 37 -9.37 2.43 11.75
CA ARG A 37 -10.79 2.75 11.63
C ARG A 37 -11.38 3.26 12.95
N ASP A 38 -10.99 2.67 14.08
CA ASP A 38 -11.50 3.10 15.39
C ASP A 38 -11.12 4.56 15.72
N PHE A 39 -9.99 5.04 15.16
CA PHE A 39 -9.57 6.44 15.30
C PHE A 39 -10.17 7.40 14.27
N THR A 40 -10.52 6.93 13.06
CA THR A 40 -10.87 7.84 11.94
C THR A 40 -12.33 7.76 11.52
N GLN A 41 -13.11 6.75 11.95
CA GLN A 41 -14.49 6.48 11.55
C GLN A 41 -14.72 6.55 10.02
N ASN A 42 -13.74 6.08 9.25
CA ASN A 42 -13.69 6.19 7.80
C ASN A 42 -14.37 4.98 7.14
N THR A 43 -15.36 5.23 6.27
CA THR A 43 -16.13 4.18 5.58
C THR A 43 -15.26 3.36 4.63
N GLU A 44 -14.27 3.96 3.99
CA GLU A 44 -13.35 3.31 3.08
C GLU A 44 -12.49 2.28 3.82
N LEU A 45 -12.02 2.61 5.02
CA LEU A 45 -11.29 1.65 5.87
C LEU A 45 -12.17 0.49 6.31
N TYR A 46 -13.45 0.72 6.59
CA TYR A 46 -14.39 -0.35 6.89
C TYR A 46 -14.56 -1.32 5.72
N LEU A 47 -14.75 -0.79 4.50
CA LEU A 47 -14.87 -1.61 3.31
C LEU A 47 -13.57 -2.38 3.02
N PHE A 48 -12.42 -1.71 3.15
CA PHE A 48 -11.12 -2.34 2.98
C PHE A 48 -10.93 -3.51 3.97
N GLU A 49 -11.22 -3.30 5.26
CA GLU A 49 -11.15 -4.35 6.28
C GLU A 49 -12.06 -5.54 5.96
N LYS A 50 -13.27 -5.29 5.44
CA LYS A 50 -14.23 -6.32 5.06
C LYS A 50 -13.72 -7.20 3.90
N PHE A 51 -13.05 -6.59 2.92
CA PHE A 51 -12.51 -7.30 1.77
C PHE A 51 -11.15 -7.95 2.07
N LEU A 52 -10.40 -7.44 3.04
CA LEU A 52 -9.10 -7.97 3.45
C LEU A 52 -9.27 -9.32 4.14
N LYS A 53 -8.64 -10.36 3.60
CA LYS A 53 -8.73 -11.74 4.12
C LYS A 53 -7.53 -12.13 4.97
N LYS A 54 -6.31 -11.81 4.51
CA LYS A 54 -5.05 -12.11 5.19
C LYS A 54 -4.00 -11.05 4.84
N GLY A 55 -2.87 -11.10 5.48
CA GLY A 55 -1.68 -10.31 5.17
C GLY A 55 -0.98 -9.78 6.40
N PHE A 56 0.33 -9.52 6.22
CA PHE A 56 1.21 -9.05 7.29
C PHE A 56 1.95 -7.79 6.87
N LEU A 57 2.21 -6.95 7.85
CA LEU A 57 3.02 -5.75 7.75
C LEU A 57 4.17 -5.81 8.77
N ILE A 58 5.37 -5.47 8.32
CA ILE A 58 6.51 -5.16 9.18
C ILE A 58 6.94 -3.73 8.85
N ALA A 59 7.14 -2.89 9.84
CA ALA A 59 7.53 -1.51 9.62
C ALA A 59 8.55 -1.01 10.64
N ASP A 60 9.45 -0.15 10.15
CA ASP A 60 10.35 0.69 10.93
C ASP A 60 9.88 2.14 10.81
N ILE A 61 9.55 2.73 11.94
CA ILE A 61 8.99 4.08 12.05
C ILE A 61 10.02 4.95 12.75
N LYS A 62 10.40 6.07 12.13
CA LYS A 62 11.24 7.10 12.72
C LYS A 62 10.47 8.40 12.81
N ILE A 63 10.38 8.91 14.03
CA ILE A 63 9.68 10.14 14.36
C ILE A 63 10.68 11.09 15.04
N GLU A 64 10.73 12.33 14.59
CA GLU A 64 11.57 13.37 15.20
C GLU A 64 10.69 14.45 15.84
N PHE A 65 11.16 14.95 16.99
CA PHE A 65 10.51 16.03 17.72
C PHE A 65 11.40 17.27 17.73
N ASN A 66 10.78 18.43 17.81
CA ASN A 66 11.50 19.68 17.99
C ASN A 66 11.83 19.93 19.49
N GLU A 67 12.55 21.00 19.78
CA GLU A 67 12.93 21.39 21.13
C GLU A 67 11.76 21.62 22.10
N ASN A 68 10.55 21.81 21.57
CA ASN A 68 9.32 22.01 22.34
C ASN A 68 8.50 20.70 22.46
N GLY A 69 9.08 19.55 22.09
CA GLY A 69 8.40 18.25 22.12
C GLY A 69 7.31 18.07 21.05
N LYS A 70 7.20 18.98 20.07
CA LYS A 70 6.23 18.86 18.98
C LYS A 70 6.81 18.01 17.84
N LEU A 71 5.95 17.20 17.23
CA LEU A 71 6.28 16.38 16.07
C LEU A 71 6.82 17.25 14.92
N LYS A 72 7.97 16.87 14.37
CA LYS A 72 8.46 17.43 13.11
C LYS A 72 7.77 16.72 11.93
N ASN A 73 7.47 17.48 10.86
CA ASN A 73 6.89 16.95 9.62
C ASN A 73 7.91 16.21 8.74
N ASN A 74 8.81 15.44 9.33
CA ASN A 74 9.87 14.69 8.65
C ASN A 74 9.88 13.20 9.06
N TYR A 75 8.75 12.69 9.53
CA TYR A 75 8.61 11.27 9.87
C TYR A 75 8.92 10.39 8.65
N LYS A 76 9.53 9.23 8.93
CA LYS A 76 9.86 8.22 7.92
C LYS A 76 9.32 6.89 8.36
N ILE A 77 8.67 6.19 7.44
CA ILE A 77 8.19 4.83 7.66
C ILE A 77 8.68 3.96 6.51
N ASN A 78 9.47 2.95 6.84
CA ASN A 78 9.86 1.92 5.88
C ASN A 78 9.17 0.63 6.27
N GLY A 79 8.77 -0.17 5.29
CA GLY A 79 8.14 -1.42 5.63
C GLY A 79 8.06 -2.41 4.48
N VAL A 80 7.58 -3.59 4.86
CA VAL A 80 7.32 -4.69 3.92
C VAL A 80 5.92 -5.21 4.21
N VAL A 81 5.14 -5.33 3.14
CA VAL A 81 3.83 -5.99 3.16
C VAL A 81 3.99 -7.36 2.51
N ARG A 82 3.38 -8.39 3.12
CA ARG A 82 3.48 -9.78 2.69
C ARG A 82 2.13 -10.48 2.70
N ASP A 83 1.94 -11.32 1.68
CA ASP A 83 0.86 -12.30 1.59
C ASP A 83 -0.53 -11.70 1.78
N VAL A 84 -0.73 -10.46 1.33
CA VAL A 84 -2.03 -9.81 1.44
C VAL A 84 -2.98 -10.38 0.40
N LYS A 85 -4.19 -10.71 0.86
CA LYS A 85 -5.30 -11.15 0.02
C LYS A 85 -6.50 -10.23 0.22
N ILE A 86 -7.04 -9.75 -0.90
CA ILE A 86 -8.26 -8.94 -0.96
C ILE A 86 -9.26 -9.69 -1.84
N ASP A 87 -10.49 -9.85 -1.35
CA ASP A 87 -11.57 -10.50 -2.07
C ASP A 87 -12.78 -9.57 -2.11
N VAL A 88 -13.01 -8.98 -3.28
CA VAL A 88 -14.13 -8.08 -3.51
C VAL A 88 -15.25 -8.85 -4.20
N PHE A 89 -16.23 -9.28 -3.39
CA PHE A 89 -17.45 -9.98 -3.83
C PHE A 89 -17.19 -11.26 -4.63
N LYS A 90 -16.06 -11.95 -4.40
CA LYS A 90 -15.62 -13.15 -5.15
C LYS A 90 -15.44 -12.88 -6.66
N ARG A 91 -15.53 -11.65 -7.10
CA ARG A 91 -15.34 -11.25 -8.50
C ARG A 91 -13.92 -10.75 -8.76
N PHE A 92 -13.39 -9.95 -7.85
CA PHE A 92 -12.02 -9.43 -7.93
C PHE A 92 -11.23 -10.00 -6.76
N ILE A 93 -10.48 -11.05 -7.03
CA ILE A 93 -9.60 -11.66 -6.04
C ILE A 93 -8.18 -11.20 -6.35
N VAL A 94 -7.62 -10.39 -5.46
CA VAL A 94 -6.21 -10.00 -5.52
C VAL A 94 -5.49 -10.75 -4.41
N ASP A 95 -4.60 -11.65 -4.80
CA ASP A 95 -3.86 -12.52 -3.89
C ASP A 95 -2.34 -12.28 -4.01
N ASP A 96 -1.61 -12.82 -3.03
CA ASP A 96 -0.15 -12.79 -2.98
C ASP A 96 0.44 -11.37 -3.18
N ILE A 97 -0.26 -10.35 -2.65
CA ILE A 97 0.22 -8.98 -2.70
C ILE A 97 1.42 -8.84 -1.78
N ASN A 98 2.57 -8.57 -2.39
CA ASN A 98 3.84 -8.37 -1.71
C ASN A 98 4.50 -7.11 -2.24
N PHE A 99 5.01 -6.26 -1.35
CA PHE A 99 5.78 -5.07 -1.74
C PHE A 99 6.60 -4.52 -0.58
N LYS A 100 7.62 -3.73 -0.90
CA LYS A 100 8.29 -2.84 0.04
C LYS A 100 7.71 -1.44 -0.12
N PHE A 101 7.70 -0.67 0.96
CA PHE A 101 7.29 0.72 0.87
C PHE A 101 8.17 1.62 1.73
N ASN A 102 8.27 2.85 1.27
CA ASN A 102 8.89 3.95 1.99
C ASN A 102 7.90 5.13 1.99
N LEU A 103 7.61 5.67 3.16
CA LEU A 103 6.83 6.88 3.34
C LEU A 103 7.72 7.94 3.96
N ILE A 104 7.90 9.03 3.25
CA ILE A 104 8.62 10.23 3.75
C ILE A 104 7.68 11.41 3.61
N LYS A 105 7.27 11.99 4.73
CA LYS A 105 6.18 12.98 4.76
C LYS A 105 4.93 12.36 4.13
N ASP A 106 4.40 13.00 3.09
CA ASP A 106 3.17 12.55 2.41
C ASP A 106 3.46 11.87 1.04
N ASN A 107 4.73 11.46 0.81
CA ASN A 107 5.13 10.78 -0.42
C ASN A 107 5.38 9.32 -0.13
N PHE A 108 4.66 8.46 -0.88
CA PHE A 108 4.81 7.01 -0.81
C PHE A 108 5.59 6.51 -2.02
N ASN A 109 6.59 5.71 -1.77
CA ASN A 109 7.26 4.90 -2.79
C ASN A 109 7.03 3.42 -2.47
N PHE A 110 6.52 2.69 -3.44
CA PHE A 110 6.31 1.25 -3.37
C PHE A 110 7.24 0.56 -4.35
N GLU A 111 7.94 -0.47 -3.90
CA GLU A 111 8.95 -1.17 -4.67
C GLU A 111 8.72 -2.68 -4.67
N ASN A 112 9.16 -3.33 -5.75
CA ASN A 112 9.11 -4.78 -5.89
C ASN A 112 7.70 -5.35 -5.64
N ILE A 113 6.71 -4.71 -6.23
CA ILE A 113 5.31 -5.08 -6.09
C ILE A 113 5.06 -6.34 -6.90
N LYS A 114 4.43 -7.33 -6.28
CA LYS A 114 3.91 -8.54 -6.91
C LYS A 114 2.51 -8.81 -6.41
N PHE A 115 1.64 -9.24 -7.28
CA PHE A 115 0.28 -9.66 -6.92
C PHE A 115 -0.31 -10.53 -8.03
N ALA A 116 -1.30 -11.34 -7.68
CA ALA A 116 -2.12 -12.05 -8.65
C ALA A 116 -3.54 -11.46 -8.63
N LEU A 117 -4.09 -11.13 -9.80
CA LEU A 117 -5.48 -10.73 -9.98
C LEU A 117 -6.21 -11.86 -10.70
N ASN A 118 -7.15 -12.51 -10.02
CA ASN A 118 -7.85 -13.69 -10.54
C ASN A 118 -6.85 -14.70 -11.14
N GLU A 119 -5.81 -15.03 -10.36
CA GLU A 119 -4.74 -15.99 -10.71
C GLU A 119 -3.79 -15.55 -11.83
N VAL A 120 -3.96 -14.36 -12.39
CA VAL A 120 -2.97 -13.77 -13.32
C VAL A 120 -1.95 -12.97 -12.54
N GLU A 121 -0.68 -13.36 -12.63
CA GLU A 121 0.41 -12.70 -11.92
C GLU A 121 0.81 -11.40 -12.61
N PHE A 122 0.96 -10.37 -11.82
CA PHE A 122 1.44 -9.05 -12.20
C PHE A 122 2.60 -8.62 -11.32
N SER A 123 3.46 -7.80 -11.89
CA SER A 123 4.55 -7.18 -11.15
C SER A 123 4.68 -5.70 -11.49
N SER A 124 5.29 -4.96 -10.56
CA SER A 124 5.70 -3.58 -10.76
C SER A 124 7.02 -3.33 -10.03
N LYS A 125 7.98 -2.73 -10.71
CA LYS A 125 9.26 -2.38 -10.08
C LYS A 125 9.08 -1.28 -9.06
N GLU A 126 8.31 -0.26 -9.43
CA GLU A 126 8.08 0.92 -8.62
C GLU A 126 6.72 1.53 -8.91
N LEU A 127 6.07 2.02 -7.85
CA LEU A 127 4.89 2.87 -7.91
C LEU A 127 5.09 4.02 -6.91
N VAL A 128 4.96 5.25 -7.41
CA VAL A 128 5.16 6.46 -6.62
C VAL A 128 3.85 7.20 -6.47
N VAL A 129 3.49 7.53 -5.22
CA VAL A 129 2.34 8.37 -4.90
C VAL A 129 2.85 9.65 -4.25
N LYS A 130 2.62 10.78 -4.90
CA LYS A 130 2.95 12.11 -4.38
C LYS A 130 1.68 12.86 -4.01
N ASN A 131 1.66 13.40 -2.80
CA ASN A 131 0.59 14.28 -2.37
C ASN A 131 0.91 15.74 -2.79
N ASP A 132 0.04 16.33 -3.60
CA ASP A 132 0.08 17.73 -3.99
C ASP A 132 -1.13 18.46 -3.37
N LYS A 133 -1.12 18.57 -2.03
CA LYS A 133 -2.10 19.29 -1.18
C LYS A 133 -3.59 19.02 -1.45
N LYS A 134 -4.00 18.90 -2.71
CA LYS A 134 -5.39 18.66 -3.14
C LYS A 134 -5.55 17.41 -4.00
N HIS A 135 -4.44 16.83 -4.43
CA HIS A 135 -4.44 15.70 -5.35
C HIS A 135 -3.33 14.72 -5.00
N TYR A 136 -3.58 13.48 -5.32
CA TYR A 136 -2.55 12.44 -5.34
C TYR A 136 -2.14 12.19 -6.79
N LEU A 137 -0.85 12.32 -7.07
CA LEU A 137 -0.27 11.94 -8.35
C LEU A 137 0.35 10.55 -8.21
N ILE A 138 -0.21 9.57 -8.92
CA ILE A 138 0.19 8.17 -8.89
C ILE A 138 0.86 7.84 -10.22
N ASN A 139 2.14 7.48 -10.17
CA ASN A 139 2.91 7.06 -11.34
C ASN A 139 3.42 5.65 -11.13
N GLY A 140 3.33 4.83 -12.16
CA GLY A 140 3.81 3.46 -12.08
C GLY A 140 3.82 2.75 -13.42
N GLN A 141 4.32 1.53 -13.38
CA GLN A 141 4.31 0.59 -14.48
C GLN A 141 3.89 -0.77 -13.94
N VAL A 142 2.95 -1.43 -14.58
CA VAL A 142 2.51 -2.78 -14.26
C VAL A 142 2.74 -3.66 -15.47
N GLU A 143 3.28 -4.84 -15.23
CA GLU A 143 3.58 -5.81 -16.28
C GLU A 143 3.18 -7.23 -15.84
N ASN A 144 2.87 -8.07 -16.80
CA ASN A 144 2.77 -9.51 -16.62
C ASN A 144 3.52 -10.25 -17.72
N GLU A 145 4.04 -11.43 -17.39
CA GLU A 145 4.65 -12.33 -18.36
C GLU A 145 3.60 -12.96 -19.27
N ILE A 146 4.03 -13.54 -20.41
CA ILE A 146 3.13 -14.25 -21.33
C ILE A 146 2.55 -15.47 -20.62
N ILE A 147 1.21 -15.52 -20.56
CA ILE A 147 0.45 -16.66 -20.03
C ILE A 147 -0.63 -17.10 -21.00
N ASP A 148 -1.01 -18.37 -20.94
CA ASP A 148 -2.22 -18.88 -21.58
C ASP A 148 -3.40 -18.66 -20.63
N LEU A 149 -4.38 -17.83 -21.04
CA LEU A 149 -5.56 -17.54 -20.21
C LEU A 149 -6.50 -18.77 -20.17
N THR A 150 -6.97 -19.10 -18.98
CA THR A 150 -8.07 -20.04 -18.79
C THR A 150 -9.39 -19.44 -19.27
N GLN A 151 -10.43 -20.26 -19.43
CA GLN A 151 -11.74 -19.77 -19.86
C GLN A 151 -12.31 -18.72 -18.91
N ASP A 152 -12.19 -18.94 -17.60
CA ASP A 152 -12.66 -17.98 -16.57
C ASP A 152 -11.90 -16.64 -16.64
N GLN A 153 -10.59 -16.70 -16.91
CA GLN A 153 -9.77 -15.49 -17.11
C GLN A 153 -10.13 -14.77 -18.42
N LEU A 154 -10.39 -15.49 -19.50
CA LEU A 154 -10.92 -14.91 -20.74
C LEU A 154 -12.25 -14.19 -20.50
N ASP A 155 -13.16 -14.82 -19.78
CA ASP A 155 -14.46 -14.27 -19.45
C ASP A 155 -14.34 -13.03 -18.56
N PHE A 156 -13.35 -12.99 -17.69
CA PHE A 156 -13.10 -11.86 -16.79
C PHE A 156 -12.40 -10.70 -17.50
N PHE A 157 -11.25 -10.95 -18.16
CA PHE A 157 -10.38 -9.90 -18.69
C PHE A 157 -10.76 -9.42 -20.09
N ILE A 158 -11.32 -10.28 -20.93
CA ILE A 158 -11.43 -10.06 -22.38
C ILE A 158 -12.87 -9.89 -22.83
N LYS A 159 -13.77 -10.80 -22.47
CA LYS A 159 -15.17 -10.78 -22.93
C LYS A 159 -15.91 -9.48 -22.62
N PRO A 160 -15.70 -8.77 -21.50
CA PRO A 160 -16.36 -7.48 -21.26
C PRO A 160 -16.07 -6.42 -22.33
N TYR A 161 -14.99 -6.57 -23.08
CA TYR A 161 -14.53 -5.61 -24.09
C TYR A 161 -14.70 -6.12 -25.53
N LEU A 162 -14.78 -7.44 -25.73
CA LEU A 162 -14.80 -8.09 -27.03
C LEU A 162 -16.00 -9.06 -27.14
N PHE A 163 -17.20 -8.52 -27.16
CA PHE A 163 -18.47 -9.30 -27.07
C PHE A 163 -18.73 -10.27 -28.22
N ASN A 164 -18.10 -10.05 -29.40
CA ASN A 164 -18.44 -10.78 -30.63
C ASN A 164 -17.35 -11.80 -31.03
N LEU A 165 -16.37 -12.05 -30.18
CA LEU A 165 -15.33 -13.02 -30.49
C LEU A 165 -15.51 -14.28 -29.66
N ASP A 166 -15.66 -15.41 -30.34
CA ASP A 166 -15.65 -16.74 -29.71
C ASP A 166 -14.20 -17.19 -29.49
N LEU A 167 -13.61 -16.66 -28.40
CA LEU A 167 -12.23 -16.95 -28.02
C LEU A 167 -12.19 -18.12 -27.05
N THR A 168 -11.51 -19.19 -27.45
CA THR A 168 -11.29 -20.39 -26.63
C THR A 168 -9.88 -20.46 -26.08
N LYS A 169 -8.92 -19.75 -26.70
CA LYS A 169 -7.52 -19.66 -26.25
C LYS A 169 -6.95 -18.29 -26.57
N LEU A 170 -6.26 -17.69 -25.63
CA LEU A 170 -5.54 -16.43 -25.83
C LEU A 170 -4.27 -16.43 -24.99
N LYS A 171 -3.16 -16.05 -25.61
CA LYS A 171 -1.93 -15.68 -24.89
C LYS A 171 -2.00 -14.21 -24.55
N PHE A 172 -1.76 -13.91 -23.28
CA PHE A 172 -1.85 -12.56 -22.75
C PHE A 172 -0.52 -12.13 -22.11
N SER A 173 -0.07 -10.96 -22.48
CA SER A 173 1.00 -10.24 -21.76
C SER A 173 0.68 -8.75 -21.79
N SER A 174 1.09 -8.03 -20.80
CA SER A 174 0.93 -6.58 -20.74
C SER A 174 2.15 -5.89 -20.14
N ASN A 175 2.38 -4.68 -20.60
CA ASN A 175 3.33 -3.76 -20.00
C ASN A 175 2.73 -2.35 -20.12
N SER A 176 2.17 -1.86 -19.01
CA SER A 176 1.40 -0.63 -18.98
C SER A 176 2.03 0.38 -18.06
N LYS A 177 2.42 1.54 -18.62
CA LYS A 177 2.82 2.72 -17.84
C LYS A 177 1.62 3.63 -17.66
N PHE A 178 1.44 4.16 -16.47
CA PHE A 178 0.33 5.05 -16.17
C PHE A 178 0.75 6.23 -15.28
N SER A 179 0.00 7.32 -15.44
CA SER A 179 0.04 8.48 -14.55
C SER A 179 -1.40 8.87 -14.24
N LEU A 180 -1.79 8.81 -12.98
CA LEU A 180 -3.14 9.10 -12.51
C LEU A 180 -3.10 10.30 -11.57
N LYS A 181 -4.02 11.23 -11.75
CA LYS A 181 -4.24 12.33 -10.83
C LYS A 181 -5.61 12.15 -10.18
N ILE A 182 -5.62 11.93 -8.88
CA ILE A 182 -6.82 11.67 -8.10
C ILE A 182 -6.97 12.78 -7.07
N ASN A 183 -8.18 13.34 -6.91
CA ASN A 183 -8.44 14.32 -5.87
C ASN A 183 -8.53 13.66 -4.48
N ASP A 184 -8.58 14.46 -3.43
CA ASP A 184 -8.74 14.03 -2.04
C ASP A 184 -10.04 13.25 -1.77
N LYS A 185 -11.01 13.33 -2.68
CA LYS A 185 -12.27 12.57 -2.64
C LYS A 185 -12.25 11.31 -3.51
N PHE A 186 -11.08 10.91 -4.00
CA PHE A 186 -10.88 9.74 -4.88
C PHE A 186 -11.73 9.75 -6.17
N LYS A 187 -11.92 10.94 -6.76
CA LYS A 187 -12.61 11.14 -8.05
C LYS A 187 -11.66 11.60 -9.12
#